data_a7bbd163f31a8aa65fff5a3646765b2a
#
_entry.id   a7bbd163f31a8aa65fff5a3646765b2a
#
_cell.length_a   1.000
_cell.length_b   1.000
_cell.length_c   1.000
_cell.angle_alpha   90.00
_cell.angle_beta   90.00
_cell.angle_gamma   90.00
#
_symmetry.space_group_name_H-M   'P 1'
#
loop_
_entity.id
_entity.type
_entity.pdbx_description
1 polymer ?
#
loop_
_entity_poly.entity_id
_entity_poly.type
_entity_poly.pdbx_seq_one_letter_code
_entity_poly.pdbx_strand_id
1 'polypeptide(L)'
;MKDSIVSPKIYCLFILFLFISTSFIHAQVTSYYFYVQFTDKNNTPYSLSRPTDFLSERAITRRTAFGLTCDSTDLPVNPTYLQQIKNLGIPVHNMSKWMNGATVLLTDSSIMNQVRILPFVKFVEYTGKLIGPVLAPKKQYSVKSGFNYGIAAGQINQLNGTGLHNEGYRGKGIQIGVIDAGFMNVNINPAFDSLRLQGRLLGTKDIINPTSNIYAEDSHGAMVLSTMTGNLPGQFLGTAPDASYWLIRTEYSLTEYKVETDFWCSGIEFADSAGVDMATSSLGYSTFDDPSMNFTYASMNGKISRASRAANMASKKGIVVLVAAGNEGNTGWHYISSPSDADGIVTVGAVTSAGISSGFSSFGPSADGRVKPEVCATGTTSALINTAGTPSSGNGTSYATPIMAGMLACLLQKYKAIDTMVDVPTLLNSVFKSGSLYSNPTPQMGYGIPDFLKAEQNLKIFDSIRQIQKDNFSIGYNPVFNTLNIRFTNGRVLSDTIVRVYSMTGSLVMQQPLTDSSTYLRTDKLQSGIYAVSVSENGQVDTRKVLIR
;
A
#
# COMPACT_ATOMS: atom_id res chain seq x y z
N MET A 1 95.77 -18.99 42.54
CA MET A 1 94.37 -18.98 43.05
C MET A 1 93.53 -18.29 42.00
N LYS A 2 92.89 -19.05 41.20
CA LYS A 2 91.93 -18.58 40.17
C LYS A 2 90.76 -19.57 40.16
N ASP A 3 89.63 -19.17 40.70
CA ASP A 3 88.42 -19.93 40.70
C ASP A 3 87.74 -19.78 39.35
N SER A 4 87.48 -20.89 38.73
CA SER A 4 86.74 -21.00 37.45
C SER A 4 85.26 -21.21 37.73
N ILE A 5 84.44 -20.24 37.37
CA ILE A 5 82.99 -20.33 37.43
C ILE A 5 82.44 -21.02 36.14
N VAL A 6 81.80 -22.16 36.29
CA VAL A 6 81.11 -22.90 35.22
C VAL A 6 79.72 -22.27 35.03
N SER A 7 79.44 -21.83 33.82
CA SER A 7 78.13 -21.33 33.41
C SER A 7 77.22 -22.47 32.99
N PRO A 8 75.96 -22.56 33.46
CA PRO A 8 75.00 -23.56 32.98
C PRO A 8 74.33 -23.12 31.64
N LYS A 9 74.46 -23.97 30.64
CA LYS A 9 73.70 -23.81 29.37
C LYS A 9 72.22 -24.08 29.60
N ILE A 10 71.40 -23.04 29.39
CA ILE A 10 69.95 -23.14 29.36
C ILE A 10 69.54 -23.61 27.94
N TYR A 11 68.99 -24.79 27.84
CA TYR A 11 68.35 -25.27 26.62
C TYR A 11 66.93 -24.69 26.58
N CYS A 12 66.66 -23.72 25.69
CA CYS A 12 65.33 -23.29 25.34
C CYS A 12 64.68 -24.32 24.41
N LEU A 13 63.74 -25.09 24.95
CA LEU A 13 62.87 -25.99 24.16
C LEU A 13 61.78 -25.11 23.51
N PHE A 14 61.90 -24.85 22.20
CA PHE A 14 60.82 -24.24 21.41
C PHE A 14 59.74 -25.27 21.15
N ILE A 15 58.64 -25.23 21.90
CA ILE A 15 57.42 -25.98 21.60
C ILE A 15 56.66 -25.17 20.51
N LEU A 16 56.74 -25.66 19.27
CA LEU A 16 55.97 -25.14 18.14
C LEU A 16 54.53 -25.63 18.27
N PHE A 17 53.62 -24.79 18.82
CA PHE A 17 52.20 -25.04 18.78
C PHE A 17 51.70 -24.81 17.35
N LEU A 18 51.49 -25.89 16.60
CA LEU A 18 50.76 -25.90 15.33
C LEU A 18 49.29 -25.64 15.66
N PHE A 19 48.80 -24.41 15.55
CA PHE A 19 47.39 -24.08 15.51
C PHE A 19 46.83 -24.62 14.16
N ILE A 20 46.28 -25.82 14.15
CA ILE A 20 45.41 -26.29 13.06
C ILE A 20 44.10 -25.52 13.23
N SER A 21 43.97 -24.37 12.56
CA SER A 21 42.69 -23.73 12.37
C SER A 21 41.85 -24.66 11.47
N THR A 22 41.00 -25.46 12.09
CA THR A 22 39.93 -26.16 11.38
C THR A 22 38.94 -25.05 10.95
N SER A 23 39.14 -24.53 9.75
CA SER A 23 38.12 -23.76 9.06
C SER A 23 36.95 -24.73 8.82
N PHE A 24 35.92 -24.63 9.66
CA PHE A 24 34.63 -25.23 9.35
C PHE A 24 34.10 -24.52 8.09
N ILE A 25 34.31 -25.12 6.94
CA ILE A 25 33.60 -24.75 5.73
C ILE A 25 32.15 -25.12 6.00
N HIS A 26 31.37 -24.17 6.51
CA HIS A 26 29.93 -24.30 6.49
C HIS A 26 29.53 -24.25 5.01
N ALA A 27 29.20 -25.41 4.46
CA ALA A 27 28.59 -25.45 3.15
C ALA A 27 27.35 -24.57 3.20
N GLN A 28 27.38 -23.47 2.45
CA GLN A 28 26.28 -22.52 2.38
C GLN A 28 25.12 -23.23 1.69
N VAL A 29 24.10 -23.62 2.48
CA VAL A 29 22.93 -24.31 1.95
C VAL A 29 22.11 -23.28 1.18
N THR A 30 22.07 -23.46 -0.15
CA THR A 30 21.19 -22.67 -1.01
C THR A 30 19.79 -23.24 -0.92
N SER A 31 18.83 -22.40 -0.60
CA SER A 31 17.40 -22.73 -0.63
C SER A 31 16.72 -22.00 -1.77
N TYR A 32 15.71 -22.62 -2.35
CA TYR A 32 15.01 -22.10 -3.53
C TYR A 32 13.57 -21.78 -3.22
N TYR A 33 13.10 -20.61 -3.65
CA TYR A 33 11.71 -20.19 -3.56
C TYR A 33 10.93 -20.60 -4.80
N PHE A 34 9.76 -21.17 -4.60
CA PHE A 34 8.79 -21.43 -5.66
C PHE A 34 7.42 -20.91 -5.25
N TYR A 35 6.75 -20.24 -6.17
CA TYR A 35 5.34 -19.89 -6.04
C TYR A 35 4.48 -21.02 -6.62
N VAL A 36 3.51 -21.49 -5.85
CA VAL A 36 2.55 -22.52 -6.22
C VAL A 36 1.17 -21.88 -6.32
N GLN A 37 0.65 -21.74 -7.54
CA GLN A 37 -0.70 -21.24 -7.79
C GLN A 37 -1.71 -22.36 -7.67
N PHE A 38 -2.79 -22.17 -6.92
CA PHE A 38 -3.89 -23.14 -6.82
C PHE A 38 -4.98 -22.86 -7.84
N THR A 39 -5.76 -23.90 -8.19
CA THR A 39 -6.87 -23.82 -9.15
C THR A 39 -8.04 -23.02 -8.58
N ASP A 40 -8.39 -23.28 -7.33
CA ASP A 40 -9.58 -22.78 -6.65
C ASP A 40 -9.42 -22.77 -5.12
N LYS A 41 -10.50 -22.48 -4.41
CA LYS A 41 -10.62 -22.57 -2.94
C LYS A 41 -11.75 -23.50 -2.51
N ASN A 42 -12.12 -24.46 -3.37
CA ASN A 42 -13.24 -25.35 -3.11
C ASN A 42 -13.06 -26.15 -1.81
N ASN A 43 -14.15 -26.44 -1.13
CA ASN A 43 -14.16 -27.19 0.13
C ASN A 43 -13.30 -26.54 1.23
N THR A 44 -13.08 -25.22 1.19
CA THR A 44 -12.46 -24.50 2.30
C THR A 44 -13.38 -24.49 3.53
N PRO A 45 -12.84 -24.55 4.77
CA PRO A 45 -13.66 -24.43 5.98
C PRO A 45 -14.15 -22.99 6.24
N TYR A 46 -13.63 -22.02 5.51
CA TYR A 46 -13.99 -20.60 5.64
C TYR A 46 -15.24 -20.24 4.84
N SER A 47 -16.02 -19.27 5.34
CA SER A 47 -17.25 -18.82 4.69
C SER A 47 -17.33 -17.30 4.61
N LEU A 48 -17.82 -16.78 3.50
CA LEU A 48 -18.08 -15.34 3.33
C LEU A 48 -19.14 -14.80 4.31
N SER A 49 -19.98 -15.67 4.87
CA SER A 49 -20.95 -15.32 5.92
C SER A 49 -20.32 -15.14 7.31
N ARG A 50 -19.05 -15.52 7.48
CA ARG A 50 -18.29 -15.39 8.73
C ARG A 50 -16.95 -14.69 8.46
N PRO A 51 -16.95 -13.43 8.00
CA PRO A 51 -15.71 -12.73 7.65
C PRO A 51 -14.79 -12.49 8.84
N THR A 52 -15.29 -12.55 10.07
CA THR A 52 -14.48 -12.45 11.30
C THR A 52 -13.49 -13.59 11.48
N ASP A 53 -13.64 -14.72 10.77
CA ASP A 53 -12.69 -15.83 10.80
C ASP A 53 -11.35 -15.46 10.11
N PHE A 54 -11.29 -14.38 9.29
CA PHE A 54 -10.12 -14.02 8.49
C PHE A 54 -9.90 -12.49 8.29
N LEU A 55 -10.80 -11.65 8.78
CA LEU A 55 -10.69 -10.20 8.79
C LEU A 55 -10.95 -9.66 10.20
N SER A 56 -10.23 -8.62 10.60
CA SER A 56 -10.54 -7.87 11.81
C SER A 56 -11.88 -7.14 11.70
N GLU A 57 -12.51 -6.83 12.83
CA GLU A 57 -13.71 -6.00 12.86
C GLU A 57 -13.50 -4.64 12.18
N ARG A 58 -12.30 -4.06 12.32
CA ARG A 58 -11.95 -2.81 11.65
C ARG A 58 -11.93 -2.96 10.13
N ALA A 59 -11.41 -4.07 9.60
CA ALA A 59 -11.41 -4.35 8.16
C ALA A 59 -12.84 -4.50 7.62
N ILE A 60 -13.71 -5.16 8.37
CA ILE A 60 -15.13 -5.32 8.06
C ILE A 60 -15.83 -3.95 8.09
N THR A 61 -15.61 -3.17 9.15
CA THR A 61 -16.17 -1.81 9.29
C THR A 61 -15.76 -0.91 8.14
N ARG A 62 -14.46 -0.92 7.76
CA ARG A 62 -13.98 -0.14 6.60
C ARG A 62 -14.75 -0.51 5.33
N ARG A 63 -14.90 -1.79 5.03
CA ARG A 63 -15.62 -2.27 3.85
C ARG A 63 -17.09 -1.90 3.87
N THR A 64 -17.76 -2.14 4.98
CA THR A 64 -19.17 -1.77 5.18
C THR A 64 -19.36 -0.27 4.97
N ALA A 65 -18.44 0.53 5.50
CA ALA A 65 -18.44 1.97 5.35
C ALA A 65 -18.40 2.41 3.87
N PHE A 66 -17.70 1.68 3.00
CA PHE A 66 -17.64 1.94 1.56
C PHE A 66 -18.69 1.13 0.74
N GLY A 67 -19.61 0.43 1.38
CA GLY A 67 -20.58 -0.44 0.70
C GLY A 67 -19.94 -1.64 0.00
N LEU A 68 -18.74 -2.05 0.42
CA LEU A 68 -17.99 -3.17 -0.13
C LEU A 68 -18.34 -4.46 0.61
N THR A 69 -18.61 -5.52 -0.15
CA THR A 69 -18.84 -6.87 0.40
C THR A 69 -17.58 -7.72 0.27
N CYS A 70 -17.45 -8.71 1.16
CA CYS A 70 -16.43 -9.74 0.99
C CYS A 70 -16.75 -10.62 -0.22
N ASP A 71 -15.72 -11.04 -0.93
CA ASP A 71 -15.83 -11.95 -2.08
C ASP A 71 -14.88 -13.16 -1.93
N SER A 72 -14.87 -14.06 -2.91
CA SER A 72 -14.06 -15.29 -2.86
C SER A 72 -12.55 -15.02 -2.74
N THR A 73 -12.08 -13.84 -3.12
CA THR A 73 -10.66 -13.47 -2.97
C THR A 73 -10.29 -13.26 -1.51
N ASP A 74 -11.25 -12.90 -0.66
CA ASP A 74 -11.02 -12.68 0.77
C ASP A 74 -10.85 -13.97 1.57
N LEU A 75 -11.42 -15.08 1.08
CA LEU A 75 -11.26 -16.38 1.73
C LEU A 75 -9.77 -16.76 1.79
N PRO A 76 -9.28 -17.29 2.91
CA PRO A 76 -7.95 -17.86 3.00
C PRO A 76 -7.70 -18.96 1.96
N VAL A 77 -6.45 -19.22 1.67
CA VAL A 77 -6.03 -20.37 0.89
C VAL A 77 -6.53 -21.65 1.54
N ASN A 78 -7.00 -22.64 0.74
CA ASN A 78 -7.53 -23.88 1.27
C ASN A 78 -6.46 -24.63 2.11
N PRO A 79 -6.69 -24.85 3.41
CA PRO A 79 -5.72 -25.46 4.30
C PRO A 79 -5.40 -26.92 3.93
N THR A 80 -6.34 -27.62 3.29
CA THR A 80 -6.11 -29.00 2.81
C THR A 80 -5.07 -29.03 1.71
N TYR A 81 -5.05 -28.06 0.80
CA TYR A 81 -4.03 -27.96 -0.25
C TYR A 81 -2.65 -27.71 0.36
N LEU A 82 -2.57 -26.80 1.33
CA LEU A 82 -1.33 -26.52 2.05
C LEU A 82 -0.83 -27.75 2.81
N GLN A 83 -1.74 -28.49 3.44
CA GLN A 83 -1.38 -29.71 4.17
C GLN A 83 -0.85 -30.80 3.23
N GLN A 84 -1.42 -30.97 2.05
CA GLN A 84 -0.93 -31.94 1.06
C GLN A 84 0.48 -31.57 0.59
N ILE A 85 0.81 -30.30 0.39
CA ILE A 85 2.17 -29.84 0.08
C ILE A 85 3.13 -30.16 1.25
N LYS A 86 2.71 -29.86 2.49
CA LYS A 86 3.52 -30.17 3.69
C LYS A 86 3.75 -31.66 3.86
N ASN A 87 2.81 -32.51 3.50
CA ASN A 87 2.95 -33.97 3.56
C ASN A 87 4.01 -34.51 2.59
N LEU A 88 4.37 -33.75 1.55
CA LEU A 88 5.52 -34.04 0.68
C LEU A 88 6.86 -33.60 1.31
N GLY A 89 6.86 -33.12 2.56
CA GLY A 89 8.05 -32.60 3.23
C GLY A 89 8.43 -31.17 2.83
N ILE A 90 7.54 -30.45 2.15
CA ILE A 90 7.81 -29.11 1.62
C ILE A 90 7.28 -28.06 2.61
N PRO A 91 8.14 -27.22 3.20
CA PRO A 91 7.70 -26.13 4.07
C PRO A 91 7.00 -25.03 3.26
N VAL A 92 5.81 -24.67 3.71
CA VAL A 92 5.11 -23.47 3.20
C VAL A 92 5.67 -22.26 3.92
N HIS A 93 6.28 -21.35 3.17
CA HIS A 93 6.92 -20.16 3.70
C HIS A 93 5.90 -19.03 3.92
N ASN A 94 5.12 -18.71 2.89
CA ASN A 94 4.07 -17.73 2.97
C ASN A 94 2.87 -18.08 2.07
N MET A 95 1.76 -17.30 2.18
CA MET A 95 0.53 -17.53 1.44
C MET A 95 -0.05 -16.22 0.96
N SER A 96 -0.72 -16.26 -0.20
CA SER A 96 -1.51 -15.15 -0.70
C SER A 96 -2.95 -15.60 -0.95
N LYS A 97 -3.90 -15.03 -0.18
CA LYS A 97 -5.33 -15.30 -0.37
C LYS A 97 -5.84 -14.68 -1.67
N TRP A 98 -5.35 -13.48 -2.02
CA TRP A 98 -5.78 -12.78 -3.22
C TRP A 98 -5.25 -13.40 -4.50
N MET A 99 -4.02 -13.88 -4.47
CA MET A 99 -3.43 -14.61 -5.60
C MET A 99 -3.77 -16.10 -5.57
N ASN A 100 -4.41 -16.61 -4.53
CA ASN A 100 -4.76 -18.02 -4.31
C ASN A 100 -3.57 -18.95 -4.52
N GLY A 101 -2.53 -18.76 -3.74
CA GLY A 101 -1.30 -19.52 -3.87
C GLY A 101 -0.45 -19.51 -2.61
N ALA A 102 0.68 -20.20 -2.67
CA ALA A 102 1.64 -20.25 -1.59
C ALA A 102 3.07 -20.19 -2.13
N THR A 103 3.96 -19.53 -1.38
CA THR A 103 5.41 -19.58 -1.60
C THR A 103 5.98 -20.67 -0.72
N VAL A 104 6.78 -21.55 -1.30
CA VAL A 104 7.49 -22.63 -0.61
C VAL A 104 9.00 -22.39 -0.70
N LEU A 105 9.74 -22.84 0.33
CA LEU A 105 11.20 -22.73 0.42
C LEU A 105 11.80 -24.10 0.65
N LEU A 106 12.72 -24.54 -0.20
CA LEU A 106 13.29 -25.88 -0.14
C LEU A 106 14.72 -25.93 -0.70
N THR A 107 15.50 -26.91 -0.25
CA THR A 107 16.89 -27.12 -0.69
C THR A 107 17.01 -28.02 -1.90
N ASP A 108 16.03 -28.90 -2.15
CA ASP A 108 15.95 -29.80 -3.31
C ASP A 108 14.76 -29.44 -4.21
N SER A 109 15.04 -28.81 -5.33
CA SER A 109 14.01 -28.38 -6.28
C SER A 109 13.35 -29.53 -7.05
N SER A 110 13.93 -30.73 -7.06
CA SER A 110 13.40 -31.87 -7.81
C SER A 110 12.03 -32.33 -7.31
N ILE A 111 11.75 -32.16 -6.01
CA ILE A 111 10.48 -32.50 -5.38
C ILE A 111 9.30 -31.69 -5.94
N MET A 112 9.56 -30.52 -6.57
CA MET A 112 8.51 -29.71 -7.19
C MET A 112 7.81 -30.40 -8.36
N ASN A 113 8.40 -31.44 -8.94
CA ASN A 113 7.74 -32.29 -9.95
C ASN A 113 6.53 -33.03 -9.35
N GLN A 114 6.59 -33.40 -8.07
CA GLN A 114 5.45 -34.00 -7.36
C GLN A 114 4.35 -32.96 -7.05
N VAL A 115 4.73 -31.71 -6.82
CA VAL A 115 3.77 -30.63 -6.61
C VAL A 115 3.01 -30.30 -7.90
N ARG A 116 3.72 -30.27 -9.05
CA ARG A 116 3.13 -29.92 -10.36
C ARG A 116 1.99 -30.83 -10.81
N ILE A 117 2.00 -32.09 -10.37
CA ILE A 117 0.97 -33.07 -10.76
C ILE A 117 -0.21 -33.15 -9.79
N LEU A 118 -0.20 -32.37 -8.69
CA LEU A 118 -1.34 -32.32 -7.76
C LEU A 118 -2.55 -31.67 -8.46
N PRO A 119 -3.76 -32.26 -8.36
CA PRO A 119 -4.91 -31.83 -9.15
C PRO A 119 -5.40 -30.41 -8.85
N PHE A 120 -5.05 -29.88 -7.67
CA PHE A 120 -5.39 -28.52 -7.25
C PHE A 120 -4.28 -27.50 -7.54
N VAL A 121 -3.16 -27.90 -8.15
CA VAL A 121 -2.09 -27.00 -8.56
C VAL A 121 -2.28 -26.58 -10.01
N LYS A 122 -2.37 -25.26 -10.23
CA LYS A 122 -2.53 -24.68 -11.55
C LYS A 122 -1.19 -24.53 -12.28
N PHE A 123 -0.18 -24.03 -11.58
CA PHE A 123 1.21 -23.96 -12.04
C PHE A 123 2.17 -23.78 -10.86
N VAL A 124 3.45 -24.01 -11.14
CA VAL A 124 4.56 -23.76 -10.22
C VAL A 124 5.58 -22.89 -10.93
N GLU A 125 6.01 -21.80 -10.30
CA GLU A 125 6.99 -20.85 -10.80
C GLU A 125 8.19 -20.79 -9.83
N TYR A 126 9.41 -20.86 -10.36
CA TYR A 126 10.61 -20.53 -9.60
C TYR A 126 10.69 -19.01 -9.41
N THR A 127 10.86 -18.55 -8.16
CA THR A 127 10.79 -17.12 -7.83
C THR A 127 12.02 -16.57 -7.13
N GLY A 128 13.03 -17.41 -6.87
CA GLY A 128 14.30 -16.94 -6.31
C GLY A 128 15.02 -17.94 -5.42
N LYS A 129 16.12 -17.49 -4.82
CA LYS A 129 16.93 -18.27 -3.87
C LYS A 129 17.31 -17.44 -2.64
N LEU A 130 17.55 -18.11 -1.51
CA LEU A 130 18.03 -17.52 -0.26
C LEU A 130 19.49 -17.89 -0.04
N ILE A 131 20.32 -16.89 0.25
CA ILE A 131 21.74 -17.04 0.60
C ILE A 131 21.92 -16.40 1.99
N GLY A 132 22.34 -17.15 3.00
CA GLY A 132 22.27 -16.82 4.44
C GLY A 132 23.00 -15.56 4.96
N PRO A 133 22.82 -15.14 6.24
CA PRO A 133 22.81 -13.74 6.74
C PRO A 133 24.11 -13.17 7.36
N VAL A 134 24.15 -11.82 7.55
CA VAL A 134 25.19 -11.03 8.28
C VAL A 134 24.53 -9.99 9.19
N LEU A 135 25.10 -9.70 10.38
CA LEU A 135 24.55 -8.86 11.47
C LEU A 135 25.30 -7.51 11.68
N ALA A 136 24.62 -6.45 12.18
CA ALA A 136 25.18 -5.10 12.48
C ALA A 136 24.71 -4.49 13.83
N PRO A 137 25.41 -3.47 14.45
CA PRO A 137 25.30 -3.05 15.87
C PRO A 137 24.49 -1.76 16.17
N LYS A 138 24.21 -1.47 17.47
CA LYS A 138 23.26 -0.48 18.04
C LYS A 138 23.89 0.72 18.80
N LYS A 139 23.13 1.89 18.91
CA LYS A 139 23.36 3.02 19.87
C LYS A 139 22.06 3.77 20.25
N GLN A 140 22.04 4.55 21.38
CA GLN A 140 20.86 5.10 22.10
C GLN A 140 20.95 6.62 22.42
N TYR A 141 19.80 7.41 22.48
CA TYR A 141 19.72 8.85 22.82
C TYR A 141 18.36 9.31 23.44
N SER A 142 18.24 10.59 23.97
CA SER A 142 17.12 11.16 24.78
C SER A 142 16.43 12.42 24.22
N VAL A 143 15.22 12.85 24.74
CA VAL A 143 14.16 13.70 24.13
C VAL A 143 13.81 15.01 24.85
N LYS A 144 13.23 16.02 24.12
CA LYS A 144 12.44 17.20 24.62
C LYS A 144 11.40 17.72 23.60
N SER A 145 10.30 18.43 24.02
CA SER A 145 9.06 18.70 23.27
C SER A 145 8.77 20.15 22.80
N GLY A 146 7.90 20.33 21.73
CA GLY A 146 7.32 21.60 21.22
C GLY A 146 7.05 21.61 19.71
N PHE A 147 5.93 22.28 19.26
CA PHE A 147 5.57 22.34 17.84
C PHE A 147 6.46 23.28 17.03
N ASN A 148 7.40 22.72 16.32
CA ASN A 148 8.15 23.34 15.25
C ASN A 148 8.49 22.20 14.27
N TYR A 149 8.17 22.35 12.98
CA TYR A 149 8.48 21.36 11.95
C TYR A 149 10.01 21.17 11.77
N GLY A 150 10.81 22.11 12.28
CA GLY A 150 12.27 22.07 12.11
C GLY A 150 12.63 21.97 10.63
N ILE A 151 13.58 21.05 10.31
CA ILE A 151 14.03 20.86 8.93
C ILE A 151 12.94 20.28 8.00
N ALA A 152 11.85 19.71 8.52
CA ALA A 152 10.76 19.15 7.73
C ALA A 152 9.75 20.21 7.20
N ALA A 153 9.89 21.48 7.61
CA ALA A 153 8.94 22.54 7.24
C ALA A 153 8.77 22.67 5.71
N GLY A 154 9.87 22.61 4.95
CA GLY A 154 9.84 22.79 3.50
C GLY A 154 8.97 21.77 2.77
N GLN A 155 9.08 20.50 3.12
CA GLN A 155 8.34 19.41 2.47
C GLN A 155 6.83 19.40 2.82
N ILE A 156 6.44 19.89 3.99
CA ILE A 156 5.04 20.04 4.40
C ILE A 156 4.43 21.26 3.69
N ASN A 157 5.17 22.39 3.67
CA ASN A 157 4.74 23.61 3.02
C ASN A 157 4.60 23.47 1.51
N GLN A 158 5.47 22.67 0.85
CA GLN A 158 5.39 22.39 -0.58
C GLN A 158 4.03 21.80 -0.98
N LEU A 159 3.45 20.98 -0.10
CA LEU A 159 2.12 20.37 -0.29
C LEU A 159 0.97 21.24 0.27
N ASN A 160 1.28 22.44 0.75
CA ASN A 160 0.32 23.32 1.46
C ASN A 160 -0.38 22.61 2.65
N GLY A 161 0.37 21.72 3.33
CA GLY A 161 -0.15 20.82 4.36
C GLY A 161 -0.36 21.46 5.72
N THR A 162 0.27 22.61 6.00
CA THR A 162 0.18 23.31 7.29
C THR A 162 -1.26 23.73 7.64
N GLY A 163 -2.12 23.97 6.64
CA GLY A 163 -3.53 24.28 6.84
C GLY A 163 -4.25 23.17 7.62
N LEU A 164 -4.12 21.93 7.18
CA LEU A 164 -4.72 20.75 7.85
C LEU A 164 -4.17 20.58 9.27
N HIS A 165 -2.86 20.75 9.48
CA HIS A 165 -2.24 20.64 10.80
C HIS A 165 -2.73 21.74 11.77
N ASN A 166 -2.88 22.97 11.29
CA ASN A 166 -3.39 24.09 12.09
C ASN A 166 -4.85 23.88 12.52
N GLU A 167 -5.64 23.18 11.71
CA GLU A 167 -6.99 22.77 12.06
C GLU A 167 -7.05 21.53 12.98
N GLY A 168 -5.89 20.96 13.34
CA GLY A 168 -5.79 19.79 14.22
C GLY A 168 -5.82 18.43 13.51
N TYR A 169 -5.83 18.40 12.18
CA TYR A 169 -5.82 17.15 11.40
C TYR A 169 -4.39 16.70 11.13
N ARG A 170 -3.90 15.75 11.94
CA ARG A 170 -2.53 15.21 11.91
C ARG A 170 -2.48 13.69 11.80
N GLY A 171 -3.54 13.09 11.23
CA GLY A 171 -3.66 11.66 11.00
C GLY A 171 -4.30 10.89 12.15
N LYS A 172 -4.80 11.53 13.21
CA LYS A 172 -5.41 10.85 14.37
C LYS A 172 -6.57 9.94 13.95
N GLY A 173 -6.54 8.68 14.42
CA GLY A 173 -7.55 7.67 14.10
C GLY A 173 -7.35 6.97 12.74
N ILE A 174 -6.38 7.41 11.93
CA ILE A 174 -5.99 6.75 10.68
C ILE A 174 -4.93 5.70 10.98
N GLN A 175 -5.10 4.48 10.45
CA GLN A 175 -4.12 3.40 10.52
C GLN A 175 -3.40 3.24 9.19
N ILE A 176 -2.07 3.27 9.21
CA ILE A 176 -1.20 3.18 8.04
C ILE A 176 -0.34 1.93 8.14
N GLY A 177 -0.38 1.05 7.13
CA GLY A 177 0.59 -0.02 6.94
C GLY A 177 1.80 0.49 6.19
N VAL A 178 2.99 0.39 6.79
CA VAL A 178 4.26 0.74 6.14
C VAL A 178 4.93 -0.55 5.71
N ILE A 179 5.05 -0.75 4.38
CA ILE A 179 5.63 -1.95 3.77
C ILE A 179 7.04 -1.60 3.29
N ASP A 180 8.07 -2.23 3.88
CA ASP A 180 9.46 -1.84 3.64
C ASP A 180 10.46 -2.98 3.96
N ALA A 181 11.76 -2.73 3.81
CA ALA A 181 12.86 -3.69 4.00
C ALA A 181 13.21 -3.98 5.47
N GLY A 182 12.89 -3.08 6.39
CA GLY A 182 13.21 -3.20 7.82
C GLY A 182 12.98 -1.89 8.56
N PHE A 183 13.02 -1.95 9.89
CA PHE A 183 12.68 -0.80 10.74
C PHE A 183 13.70 -0.62 11.87
N MET A 184 14.98 -0.60 11.49
CA MET A 184 16.10 -0.54 12.42
C MET A 184 15.92 0.55 13.47
N ASN A 185 16.05 0.16 14.74
CA ASN A 185 15.99 1.04 15.91
C ASN A 185 14.64 1.77 16.15
N VAL A 186 13.57 1.54 15.41
CA VAL A 186 12.28 2.20 15.66
C VAL A 186 11.79 1.96 17.10
N ASN A 187 12.13 0.82 17.69
CA ASN A 187 11.77 0.46 19.06
C ASN A 187 12.55 1.25 20.14
N ILE A 188 13.63 1.94 19.80
CA ILE A 188 14.49 2.67 20.75
C ILE A 188 14.82 4.10 20.32
N ASN A 189 14.61 4.46 19.05
CA ASN A 189 14.93 5.78 18.51
C ASN A 189 13.98 6.83 19.10
N PRO A 190 14.53 7.92 19.73
CA PRO A 190 13.73 8.95 20.41
C PRO A 190 12.69 9.65 19.50
N ALA A 191 12.97 9.75 18.21
CA ALA A 191 12.03 10.36 17.27
C ALA A 191 10.68 9.62 17.19
N PHE A 192 10.62 8.36 17.65
CA PHE A 192 9.42 7.54 17.68
C PHE A 192 8.85 7.34 19.10
N ASP A 193 9.36 8.06 20.13
CA ASP A 193 8.85 7.96 21.50
C ASP A 193 7.37 8.31 21.57
N SER A 194 6.95 9.39 20.92
CA SER A 194 5.54 9.78 20.85
C SER A 194 4.67 8.68 20.24
N LEU A 195 5.14 8.01 19.18
CA LEU A 195 4.46 6.89 18.55
C LEU A 195 4.29 5.71 19.50
N ARG A 196 5.37 5.33 20.21
CA ARG A 196 5.38 4.19 21.13
C ARG A 196 4.58 4.46 22.41
N LEU A 197 4.88 5.60 23.09
CA LEU A 197 4.28 5.92 24.39
C LEU A 197 2.76 6.17 24.31
N GLN A 198 2.26 6.59 23.16
CA GLN A 198 0.83 6.79 22.93
C GLN A 198 0.13 5.53 22.35
N GLY A 199 0.81 4.39 22.28
CA GLY A 199 0.24 3.15 21.78
C GLY A 199 -0.17 3.17 20.31
N ARG A 200 0.46 4.06 19.50
CA ARG A 200 0.14 4.22 18.08
C ARG A 200 1.01 3.35 17.16
N LEU A 201 2.05 2.72 17.68
CA LEU A 201 2.71 1.59 17.04
C LEU A 201 1.88 0.33 17.33
N LEU A 202 1.07 -0.07 16.35
CA LEU A 202 0.04 -1.11 16.52
C LEU A 202 0.64 -2.52 16.54
N GLY A 203 1.76 -2.70 15.88
CA GLY A 203 2.49 -3.97 15.81
C GLY A 203 3.40 -4.07 14.60
N THR A 204 4.02 -5.23 14.47
CA THR A 204 4.95 -5.55 13.40
C THR A 204 4.58 -6.87 12.72
N LYS A 205 4.94 -7.00 11.45
CA LYS A 205 4.82 -8.24 10.69
C LYS A 205 6.05 -8.43 9.83
N ASP A 206 6.82 -9.48 10.08
CA ASP A 206 7.87 -9.92 9.17
C ASP A 206 7.33 -11.04 8.29
N ILE A 207 7.29 -10.82 6.97
CA ILE A 207 6.85 -11.81 5.99
C ILE A 207 8.00 -12.72 5.57
N ILE A 208 9.23 -12.22 5.64
CA ILE A 208 10.44 -12.93 5.20
C ILE A 208 10.87 -13.93 6.25
N ASN A 209 10.93 -13.49 7.49
CA ASN A 209 11.34 -14.33 8.62
C ASN A 209 10.51 -14.00 9.86
N PRO A 210 9.41 -14.71 10.11
CA PRO A 210 8.50 -14.42 11.23
C PRO A 210 9.16 -14.49 12.62
N THR A 211 10.36 -15.05 12.72
CA THR A 211 11.12 -15.16 13.98
C THR A 211 12.20 -14.09 14.13
N SER A 212 12.43 -13.25 13.11
CA SER A 212 13.42 -12.19 13.17
C SER A 212 12.97 -11.00 14.01
N ASN A 213 13.94 -10.18 14.38
CA ASN A 213 13.68 -8.89 15.01
C ASN A 213 13.67 -7.79 13.93
N ILE A 214 12.50 -7.39 13.47
CA ILE A 214 12.29 -6.37 12.44
C ILE A 214 13.04 -5.04 12.73
N TYR A 215 13.33 -4.78 14.02
CA TYR A 215 14.08 -3.61 14.46
C TYR A 215 15.61 -3.77 14.41
N ALA A 216 16.09 -4.93 13.99
CA ALA A 216 17.50 -5.19 13.72
C ALA A 216 17.79 -5.38 12.22
N GLU A 217 16.74 -5.33 11.41
CA GLU A 217 16.81 -5.44 9.95
C GLU A 217 17.13 -4.08 9.30
N ASP A 218 16.93 -3.93 8.01
CA ASP A 218 17.31 -2.75 7.25
C ASP A 218 16.84 -1.41 7.86
N SER A 219 17.59 -0.35 7.60
CA SER A 219 17.35 1.00 8.11
C SER A 219 16.34 1.80 7.29
N HIS A 220 16.07 1.39 6.03
CA HIS A 220 15.32 2.19 5.06
C HIS A 220 13.89 2.49 5.54
N GLY A 221 13.14 1.49 5.99
CA GLY A 221 11.77 1.69 6.48
C GLY A 221 11.69 2.53 7.76
N ALA A 222 12.75 2.55 8.60
CA ALA A 222 12.80 3.47 9.74
C ALA A 222 12.92 4.93 9.29
N MET A 223 13.74 5.22 8.27
CA MET A 223 13.86 6.55 7.69
C MET A 223 12.58 6.97 6.95
N VAL A 224 11.96 6.07 6.19
CA VAL A 224 10.64 6.26 5.56
C VAL A 224 9.58 6.59 6.61
N LEU A 225 9.45 5.79 7.65
CA LEU A 225 8.50 6.00 8.75
C LEU A 225 8.69 7.36 9.42
N SER A 226 9.96 7.81 9.56
CA SER A 226 10.26 9.08 10.23
C SER A 226 9.64 10.28 9.54
N THR A 227 9.52 10.27 8.21
CA THR A 227 8.93 11.39 7.44
C THR A 227 7.44 11.60 7.74
N MET A 228 6.75 10.56 8.23
CA MET A 228 5.34 10.62 8.62
C MET A 228 5.16 10.88 10.12
N THR A 229 5.83 10.10 10.98
CA THR A 229 5.55 10.13 12.41
C THR A 229 6.71 10.60 13.29
N GLY A 230 7.88 10.88 12.71
CA GLY A 230 9.03 11.39 13.46
C GLY A 230 8.66 12.66 14.23
N ASN A 231 9.05 12.72 15.51
CA ASN A 231 8.78 13.85 16.37
C ASN A 231 9.98 14.12 17.28
N LEU A 232 10.79 15.08 16.87
CA LEU A 232 11.86 15.67 17.66
C LEU A 232 11.55 17.16 17.86
N PRO A 233 11.08 17.54 19.03
CA PRO A 233 10.57 18.87 19.28
C PRO A 233 11.53 20.00 18.90
N GLY A 234 11.02 20.95 18.10
CA GLY A 234 11.80 22.08 17.59
C GLY A 234 12.80 21.72 16.48
N GLN A 235 13.00 20.44 16.17
CA GLN A 235 13.98 19.97 15.18
C GLN A 235 13.34 19.27 13.98
N PHE A 236 12.30 18.45 14.23
CA PHE A 236 11.63 17.68 13.18
C PHE A 236 10.22 17.28 13.61
N LEU A 237 9.26 17.43 12.70
CA LEU A 237 7.91 16.88 12.84
C LEU A 237 7.47 16.28 11.50
N GLY A 238 7.06 15.03 11.51
CA GLY A 238 6.54 14.33 10.33
C GLY A 238 5.16 14.81 9.89
N THR A 239 4.72 14.31 8.72
CA THR A 239 3.49 14.77 8.05
C THR A 239 2.21 14.21 8.66
N ALA A 240 2.24 13.09 9.40
CA ALA A 240 1.10 12.51 10.12
C ALA A 240 1.52 12.02 11.52
N PRO A 241 1.96 12.94 12.40
CA PRO A 241 2.56 12.56 13.69
C PRO A 241 1.57 11.88 14.65
N ASP A 242 0.26 12.02 14.44
CA ASP A 242 -0.79 11.46 15.31
C ASP A 242 -1.47 10.22 14.71
N ALA A 243 -1.07 9.75 13.51
CA ALA A 243 -1.55 8.50 12.93
C ALA A 243 -1.01 7.26 13.66
N SER A 244 -1.64 6.11 13.46
CA SER A 244 -1.20 4.81 14.00
C SER A 244 -0.59 3.95 12.90
N TYR A 245 0.39 3.13 13.23
CA TYR A 245 1.22 2.46 12.24
C TYR A 245 1.38 0.95 12.50
N TRP A 246 1.27 0.16 11.42
CA TRP A 246 1.74 -1.21 11.31
C TRP A 246 3.05 -1.22 10.52
N LEU A 247 4.09 -1.91 11.02
CA LEU A 247 5.37 -2.06 10.34
C LEU A 247 5.47 -3.45 9.72
N ILE A 248 5.60 -3.51 8.40
CA ILE A 248 5.48 -4.75 7.64
C ILE A 248 6.74 -4.91 6.78
N ARG A 249 7.53 -5.95 7.05
CA ARG A 249 8.74 -6.25 6.29
C ARG A 249 8.43 -7.25 5.18
N THR A 250 8.78 -6.88 3.94
CA THR A 250 8.57 -7.70 2.75
C THR A 250 9.78 -7.74 1.82
N GLU A 251 10.87 -7.03 2.15
CA GLU A 251 12.05 -6.86 1.33
C GLU A 251 13.28 -7.43 2.01
N TYR A 252 14.12 -8.14 1.26
CA TYR A 252 15.41 -8.67 1.70
C TYR A 252 16.53 -7.90 1.01
N SER A 253 17.05 -6.87 1.64
CA SER A 253 17.96 -5.88 1.07
C SER A 253 19.32 -6.41 0.52
N LEU A 254 19.63 -7.70 0.69
CA LEU A 254 20.87 -8.31 0.19
C LEU A 254 20.73 -8.95 -1.19
N THR A 255 19.51 -9.21 -1.65
CA THR A 255 19.24 -9.85 -2.95
C THR A 255 17.92 -9.31 -3.50
N GLU A 256 17.80 -9.26 -4.81
CA GLU A 256 16.61 -8.84 -5.52
C GLU A 256 16.06 -10.00 -6.34
N TYR A 257 15.02 -10.66 -5.84
CA TYR A 257 14.37 -11.78 -6.52
C TYR A 257 12.86 -11.58 -6.66
N LYS A 258 12.28 -12.20 -7.67
CA LYS A 258 10.84 -12.09 -7.96
C LYS A 258 9.94 -12.54 -6.79
N VAL A 259 10.45 -13.34 -5.86
CA VAL A 259 9.76 -13.76 -4.64
C VAL A 259 9.33 -12.57 -3.77
N GLU A 260 10.02 -11.45 -3.83
CA GLU A 260 9.67 -10.24 -3.06
C GLU A 260 8.33 -9.65 -3.50
N THR A 261 7.94 -9.86 -4.77
CA THR A 261 6.58 -9.54 -5.21
C THR A 261 5.52 -10.40 -4.52
N ASP A 262 5.85 -11.65 -4.11
CA ASP A 262 4.96 -12.53 -3.34
C ASP A 262 4.91 -12.11 -1.87
N PHE A 263 6.05 -11.71 -1.31
CA PHE A 263 6.12 -11.17 0.05
C PHE A 263 5.33 -9.86 0.14
N TRP A 264 5.45 -8.99 -0.85
CA TRP A 264 4.67 -7.77 -0.92
C TRP A 264 3.15 -8.05 -0.94
N CYS A 265 2.71 -9.04 -1.72
CA CYS A 265 1.30 -9.47 -1.71
C CYS A 265 0.84 -9.89 -0.31
N SER A 266 1.63 -10.70 0.38
CA SER A 266 1.29 -11.13 1.75
C SER A 266 1.31 -9.98 2.74
N GLY A 267 2.20 -9.00 2.55
CA GLY A 267 2.29 -7.78 3.37
C GLY A 267 1.04 -6.91 3.26
N ILE A 268 0.60 -6.62 2.03
CA ILE A 268 -0.61 -5.81 1.82
C ILE A 268 -1.90 -6.55 2.22
N GLU A 269 -1.94 -7.88 2.07
CA GLU A 269 -3.05 -8.70 2.54
C GLU A 269 -3.13 -8.76 4.08
N PHE A 270 -1.98 -8.77 4.76
CA PHE A 270 -1.93 -8.61 6.20
C PHE A 270 -2.47 -7.23 6.61
N ALA A 271 -2.02 -6.17 5.95
CA ALA A 271 -2.50 -4.80 6.20
C ALA A 271 -4.02 -4.70 6.03
N ASP A 272 -4.57 -5.31 4.96
CA ASP A 272 -6.02 -5.41 4.73
C ASP A 272 -6.73 -6.11 5.89
N SER A 273 -6.23 -7.28 6.30
CA SER A 273 -6.84 -8.09 7.37
C SER A 273 -6.75 -7.41 8.73
N ALA A 274 -5.67 -6.67 9.01
CA ALA A 274 -5.51 -5.85 10.21
C ALA A 274 -6.45 -4.64 10.24
N GLY A 275 -6.96 -4.22 9.09
CA GLY A 275 -7.94 -3.13 8.98
C GLY A 275 -7.30 -1.75 8.80
N VAL A 276 -6.14 -1.64 8.15
CA VAL A 276 -5.56 -0.33 7.84
C VAL A 276 -6.47 0.49 6.93
N ASP A 277 -6.41 1.79 7.06
CA ASP A 277 -7.08 2.73 6.15
C ASP A 277 -6.22 3.01 4.91
N MET A 278 -4.90 2.98 5.11
CA MET A 278 -3.91 3.33 4.10
C MET A 278 -2.73 2.35 4.17
N ALA A 279 -2.07 2.16 3.04
CA ALA A 279 -0.77 1.49 2.97
C ALA A 279 0.21 2.34 2.15
N THR A 280 1.46 2.41 2.61
CA THR A 280 2.54 3.08 1.88
C THR A 280 3.69 2.11 1.68
N SER A 281 4.26 2.09 0.48
CA SER A 281 5.38 1.22 0.13
C SER A 281 6.42 2.01 -0.65
N SER A 282 7.64 1.99 -0.13
CA SER A 282 8.79 2.65 -0.77
C SER A 282 9.69 1.65 -1.51
N LEU A 283 9.07 0.60 -2.06
CA LEU A 283 9.69 -0.52 -2.77
C LEU A 283 9.26 -0.53 -4.23
N GLY A 284 10.09 -1.16 -5.09
CA GLY A 284 9.76 -1.26 -6.49
C GLY A 284 10.60 -2.31 -7.24
N TYR A 285 9.96 -3.11 -8.08
CA TYR A 285 10.52 -4.28 -8.76
C TYR A 285 10.51 -4.07 -10.28
N SER A 286 11.68 -4.16 -10.90
CA SER A 286 11.82 -4.09 -12.36
C SER A 286 12.87 -5.10 -12.87
N THR A 287 14.04 -5.12 -12.25
CA THR A 287 15.17 -6.00 -12.59
C THR A 287 15.55 -6.83 -11.37
N PHE A 288 16.01 -8.04 -11.60
CA PHE A 288 16.33 -9.01 -10.57
C PHE A 288 17.74 -9.55 -10.71
N ASP A 289 18.30 -10.13 -9.65
CA ASP A 289 19.61 -10.80 -9.65
C ASP A 289 19.67 -11.96 -10.66
N ASP A 290 18.53 -12.57 -10.96
CA ASP A 290 18.37 -13.48 -12.09
C ASP A 290 17.70 -12.73 -13.26
N PRO A 291 18.44 -12.36 -14.32
CA PRO A 291 17.90 -11.57 -15.44
C PRO A 291 16.73 -12.25 -16.17
N SER A 292 16.57 -13.57 -16.05
CA SER A 292 15.42 -14.28 -16.64
C SER A 292 14.09 -13.92 -15.99
N MET A 293 14.13 -13.32 -14.79
CA MET A 293 12.96 -12.86 -14.03
C MET A 293 12.61 -11.41 -14.33
N ASN A 294 13.48 -10.65 -15.03
CA ASN A 294 13.30 -9.22 -15.27
C ASN A 294 11.97 -8.92 -15.93
N PHE A 295 11.32 -7.87 -15.45
CA PHE A 295 10.20 -7.28 -16.14
C PHE A 295 10.67 -6.47 -17.35
N THR A 296 9.81 -6.32 -18.33
CA THR A 296 9.97 -5.40 -19.43
C THR A 296 9.04 -4.20 -19.21
N TYR A 297 9.26 -3.10 -19.92
CA TYR A 297 8.33 -1.97 -19.85
C TYR A 297 6.87 -2.39 -20.16
N ALA A 298 6.67 -3.29 -21.15
CA ALA A 298 5.35 -3.83 -21.48
C ALA A 298 4.66 -4.53 -20.28
N SER A 299 5.43 -4.97 -19.28
CA SER A 299 4.91 -5.56 -18.05
C SER A 299 4.34 -4.51 -17.08
N MET A 300 4.68 -3.23 -17.23
CA MET A 300 4.27 -2.14 -16.34
C MET A 300 2.86 -1.63 -16.68
N ASN A 301 1.88 -2.51 -16.57
CA ASN A 301 0.48 -2.27 -16.95
C ASN A 301 -0.53 -2.61 -15.82
N GLY A 302 -0.06 -2.86 -14.61
CA GLY A 302 -0.87 -3.18 -13.44
C GLY A 302 -1.45 -4.61 -13.41
N LYS A 303 -1.13 -5.47 -14.41
CA LYS A 303 -1.78 -6.79 -14.59
C LYS A 303 -0.80 -7.97 -14.50
N ILE A 304 0.48 -7.75 -14.79
CA ILE A 304 1.48 -8.81 -14.90
C ILE A 304 2.06 -9.17 -13.54
N SER A 305 2.64 -8.22 -12.85
CA SER A 305 3.21 -8.46 -11.52
C SER A 305 2.12 -8.83 -10.49
N ARG A 306 2.43 -9.78 -9.61
CA ARG A 306 1.56 -10.12 -8.49
C ARG A 306 1.40 -8.95 -7.52
N ALA A 307 2.48 -8.22 -7.24
CA ALA A 307 2.44 -7.03 -6.39
C ALA A 307 1.51 -5.94 -6.96
N SER A 308 1.57 -5.65 -8.27
CA SER A 308 0.68 -4.68 -8.91
C SER A 308 -0.79 -5.11 -8.87
N ARG A 309 -1.05 -6.40 -9.09
CA ARG A 309 -2.40 -6.96 -8.97
C ARG A 309 -2.92 -6.87 -7.53
N ALA A 310 -2.07 -7.13 -6.53
CA ALA A 310 -2.43 -7.00 -5.12
C ALA A 310 -2.68 -5.54 -4.72
N ALA A 311 -1.91 -4.58 -5.24
CA ALA A 311 -2.15 -3.15 -5.05
C ALA A 311 -3.51 -2.72 -5.62
N ASN A 312 -3.85 -3.17 -6.84
CA ASN A 312 -5.18 -2.97 -7.43
C ASN A 312 -6.31 -3.54 -6.55
N MET A 313 -6.11 -4.73 -5.99
CA MET A 313 -7.11 -5.36 -5.12
C MET A 313 -7.26 -4.61 -3.80
N ALA A 314 -6.16 -4.16 -3.20
CA ALA A 314 -6.18 -3.38 -1.97
C ALA A 314 -7.01 -2.09 -2.13
N SER A 315 -6.78 -1.35 -3.23
CA SER A 315 -7.57 -0.16 -3.55
C SER A 315 -9.07 -0.46 -3.67
N LYS A 316 -9.43 -1.53 -4.40
CA LYS A 316 -10.83 -1.97 -4.55
C LYS A 316 -11.46 -2.44 -3.23
N LYS A 317 -10.66 -2.81 -2.25
CA LYS A 317 -11.11 -3.18 -0.89
C LYS A 317 -11.13 -1.99 0.08
N GLY A 318 -10.99 -0.77 -0.44
CA GLY A 318 -11.14 0.48 0.31
C GLY A 318 -9.87 0.92 1.05
N ILE A 319 -8.69 0.45 0.63
CA ILE A 319 -7.41 0.90 1.17
C ILE A 319 -6.82 1.96 0.24
N VAL A 320 -6.40 3.08 0.78
CA VAL A 320 -5.62 4.09 0.04
C VAL A 320 -4.17 3.62 -0.04
N VAL A 321 -3.73 3.22 -1.24
CA VAL A 321 -2.38 2.68 -1.46
C VAL A 321 -1.49 3.72 -2.11
N LEU A 322 -0.32 3.96 -1.51
CA LEU A 322 0.72 4.83 -2.08
C LEU A 322 1.99 4.03 -2.35
N VAL A 323 2.60 4.22 -3.51
CA VAL A 323 3.83 3.52 -3.91
C VAL A 323 4.82 4.50 -4.53
N ALA A 324 6.10 4.31 -4.23
CA ALA A 324 7.18 5.06 -4.83
C ALA A 324 7.28 4.78 -6.34
N ALA A 325 7.51 5.81 -7.15
CA ALA A 325 7.64 5.66 -8.60
C ALA A 325 8.87 4.83 -9.01
N GLY A 326 9.93 4.85 -8.19
CA GLY A 326 11.25 4.28 -8.48
C GLY A 326 12.31 5.37 -8.62
N ASN A 327 13.58 4.97 -8.64
CA ASN A 327 14.74 5.88 -8.67
C ASN A 327 15.61 5.67 -9.92
N GLU A 328 15.04 5.12 -10.96
CA GLU A 328 15.72 4.71 -12.19
C GLU A 328 15.62 5.74 -13.31
N GLY A 329 15.09 6.97 -13.07
CA GLY A 329 14.84 7.98 -14.09
C GLY A 329 16.07 8.38 -14.92
N ASN A 330 17.28 8.26 -14.38
CA ASN A 330 18.54 8.51 -15.05
C ASN A 330 19.33 7.24 -15.40
N THR A 331 18.71 6.06 -15.33
CA THR A 331 19.28 4.76 -15.71
C THR A 331 18.71 4.28 -17.05
N GLY A 332 19.17 3.14 -17.55
CA GLY A 332 18.63 2.52 -18.76
C GLY A 332 17.18 2.07 -18.65
N TRP A 333 16.66 1.83 -17.44
CA TRP A 333 15.25 1.48 -17.20
C TRP A 333 14.33 2.70 -17.30
N HIS A 334 14.62 3.77 -16.60
CA HIS A 334 13.98 5.07 -16.40
C HIS A 334 12.46 5.11 -16.16
N TYR A 335 11.73 4.05 -16.34
CA TYR A 335 10.29 3.98 -16.11
C TYR A 335 9.94 3.64 -14.66
N ILE A 336 8.64 3.81 -14.34
CA ILE A 336 8.07 3.29 -13.11
C ILE A 336 8.29 1.78 -12.99
N SER A 337 8.26 1.26 -11.76
CA SER A 337 8.43 -0.17 -11.44
C SER A 337 7.15 -0.75 -10.80
N SER A 338 7.00 -2.08 -10.75
CA SER A 338 5.93 -2.73 -9.98
C SER A 338 6.18 -2.51 -8.48
N PRO A 339 5.14 -2.22 -7.65
CA PRO A 339 3.72 -2.13 -7.96
C PRO A 339 3.22 -0.72 -8.31
N SER A 340 4.10 0.26 -8.60
CA SER A 340 3.68 1.63 -8.90
C SER A 340 2.89 1.75 -10.22
N ASP A 341 2.99 0.76 -11.10
CA ASP A 341 2.20 0.63 -12.32
C ASP A 341 0.73 0.22 -12.08
N ALA A 342 0.33 -0.06 -10.84
CA ALA A 342 -1.02 -0.47 -10.50
C ALA A 342 -2.06 0.64 -10.74
N ASP A 343 -3.32 0.24 -10.93
CA ASP A 343 -4.46 1.14 -11.09
C ASP A 343 -5.14 1.45 -9.75
N GLY A 344 -5.77 2.62 -9.64
CA GLY A 344 -6.51 3.04 -8.43
C GLY A 344 -5.63 3.29 -7.19
N ILE A 345 -4.33 3.50 -7.38
CA ILE A 345 -3.37 3.85 -6.33
C ILE A 345 -2.77 5.24 -6.57
N VAL A 346 -1.93 5.70 -5.66
CA VAL A 346 -1.11 6.91 -5.83
C VAL A 346 0.35 6.52 -6.01
N THR A 347 0.87 6.68 -7.21
CA THR A 347 2.32 6.58 -7.46
C THR A 347 2.94 7.95 -7.28
N VAL A 348 3.98 8.01 -6.45
CA VAL A 348 4.59 9.29 -6.04
C VAL A 348 5.99 9.43 -6.62
N GLY A 349 6.15 10.43 -7.48
CA GLY A 349 7.45 10.88 -7.99
C GLY A 349 8.16 11.84 -7.04
N ALA A 350 9.44 12.05 -7.30
CA ALA A 350 10.29 12.93 -6.51
C ALA A 350 10.54 14.28 -7.21
N VAL A 351 10.44 15.36 -6.42
CA VAL A 351 10.85 16.72 -6.82
C VAL A 351 11.84 17.32 -5.82
N THR A 352 12.51 18.38 -6.24
CA THR A 352 13.31 19.24 -5.36
C THR A 352 12.41 20.16 -4.52
N SER A 353 12.95 20.86 -3.53
CA SER A 353 12.25 21.91 -2.78
C SER A 353 11.72 23.05 -3.68
N ALA A 354 12.33 23.27 -4.85
CA ALA A 354 11.89 24.25 -5.84
C ALA A 354 10.78 23.71 -6.77
N GLY A 355 10.30 22.47 -6.57
CA GLY A 355 9.26 21.86 -7.41
C GLY A 355 9.72 21.35 -8.76
N ILE A 356 11.04 21.19 -8.96
CA ILE A 356 11.62 20.66 -10.20
C ILE A 356 11.72 19.14 -10.06
N SER A 357 11.36 18.37 -11.10
CA SER A 357 11.50 16.91 -11.11
C SER A 357 12.94 16.49 -10.78
N SER A 358 13.09 15.54 -9.86
CA SER A 358 14.40 14.96 -9.53
C SER A 358 14.88 14.06 -10.65
N GLY A 359 16.14 14.22 -11.09
CA GLY A 359 16.65 13.49 -12.24
C GLY A 359 16.64 11.96 -12.08
N PHE A 360 16.66 11.47 -10.85
CA PHE A 360 16.57 10.03 -10.56
C PHE A 360 15.11 9.51 -10.54
N SER A 361 14.10 10.40 -10.37
CA SER A 361 12.71 9.95 -10.25
C SER A 361 12.27 9.21 -11.50
N SER A 362 11.84 7.97 -11.36
CA SER A 362 11.26 7.19 -12.45
C SER A 362 9.99 7.85 -12.97
N PHE A 363 9.72 7.70 -14.24
CA PHE A 363 8.62 8.38 -14.89
C PHE A 363 7.76 7.46 -15.77
N GLY A 364 6.58 7.94 -16.09
CA GLY A 364 5.58 7.26 -16.88
C GLY A 364 5.69 7.54 -18.39
N PRO A 365 4.63 7.25 -19.08
CA PRO A 365 3.38 6.66 -18.59
C PRO A 365 3.55 5.19 -18.18
N SER A 366 2.48 4.55 -17.64
CA SER A 366 2.44 3.10 -17.60
C SER A 366 2.36 2.53 -19.02
N ALA A 367 2.68 1.23 -19.18
CA ALA A 367 2.68 0.61 -20.52
C ALA A 367 1.30 0.56 -21.20
N ASP A 368 0.22 0.70 -20.42
CA ASP A 368 -1.15 0.84 -20.93
C ASP A 368 -1.62 2.31 -21.04
N GLY A 369 -0.69 3.28 -20.95
CA GLY A 369 -0.92 4.69 -21.24
C GLY A 369 -1.52 5.53 -20.13
N ARG A 370 -1.65 5.00 -18.87
CA ARG A 370 -2.12 5.79 -17.73
C ARG A 370 -1.06 6.80 -17.29
N VAL A 371 -1.53 7.94 -16.76
CA VAL A 371 -0.65 8.94 -16.13
C VAL A 371 0.04 8.31 -14.92
N LYS A 372 1.36 8.29 -14.94
CA LYS A 372 2.26 7.85 -13.87
C LYS A 372 3.54 8.73 -13.90
N PRO A 373 4.16 9.01 -12.73
CA PRO A 373 3.52 8.94 -11.42
C PRO A 373 2.25 9.80 -11.45
N GLU A 374 1.27 9.57 -10.54
CA GLU A 374 0.13 10.47 -10.49
C GLU A 374 0.52 11.83 -9.93
N VAL A 375 1.32 11.86 -8.86
CA VAL A 375 1.70 13.10 -8.16
C VAL A 375 3.16 13.06 -7.72
N CYS A 376 3.67 14.22 -7.29
CA CYS A 376 5.03 14.36 -6.77
C CYS A 376 5.06 15.06 -5.41
N ALA A 377 6.09 14.75 -4.62
CA ALA A 377 6.45 15.46 -3.39
C ALA A 377 7.97 15.61 -3.28
N THR A 378 8.46 16.36 -2.29
CA THR A 378 9.90 16.51 -2.05
C THR A 378 10.56 15.14 -1.89
N GLY A 379 11.49 14.81 -2.79
CA GLY A 379 12.26 13.57 -2.79
C GLY A 379 13.77 13.82 -2.93
N THR A 380 14.18 15.05 -3.27
CA THR A 380 15.58 15.47 -3.24
C THR A 380 15.85 16.25 -1.96
N THR A 381 16.83 15.80 -1.18
CA THR A 381 17.19 16.37 0.13
C THR A 381 15.97 16.41 1.07
N SER A 382 15.16 15.36 1.04
CA SER A 382 14.01 15.21 1.93
C SER A 382 14.48 15.13 3.37
N ALA A 383 13.88 15.92 4.25
CA ALA A 383 14.15 15.87 5.67
C ALA A 383 13.63 14.55 6.27
N LEU A 384 14.44 13.89 7.08
CA LEU A 384 14.13 12.63 7.76
C LEU A 384 14.90 12.53 9.09
N ILE A 385 14.60 11.49 9.87
CA ILE A 385 15.39 11.10 11.03
C ILE A 385 16.15 9.81 10.68
N ASN A 386 17.46 9.81 10.90
CA ASN A 386 18.26 8.62 10.71
C ASN A 386 18.11 7.63 11.87
N THR A 387 18.69 6.44 11.74
CA THR A 387 18.60 5.38 12.76
C THR A 387 19.33 5.71 14.07
N ALA A 388 20.16 6.74 14.10
CA ALA A 388 20.78 7.28 15.31
C ALA A 388 19.86 8.26 16.07
N GLY A 389 18.68 8.59 15.53
CA GLY A 389 17.74 9.51 16.17
C GLY A 389 18.04 10.99 15.93
N THR A 390 18.78 11.31 14.89
CA THR A 390 19.15 12.70 14.56
C THR A 390 18.50 13.16 13.25
N PRO A 391 18.11 14.46 13.15
CA PRO A 391 17.68 15.05 11.89
C PRO A 391 18.76 14.89 10.81
N SER A 392 18.32 14.49 9.62
CA SER A 392 19.15 14.19 8.46
C SER A 392 18.38 14.48 7.18
N SER A 393 18.98 14.18 6.04
CA SER A 393 18.28 14.25 4.76
C SER A 393 18.64 13.07 3.86
N GLY A 394 17.75 12.75 2.90
CA GLY A 394 17.95 11.69 1.93
C GLY A 394 17.35 12.02 0.57
N ASN A 395 17.76 11.28 -0.45
CA ASN A 395 17.24 11.36 -1.81
C ASN A 395 16.50 10.07 -2.15
N GLY A 396 15.33 10.20 -2.79
CA GLY A 396 14.56 9.05 -3.26
C GLY A 396 13.06 9.34 -3.33
N THR A 397 12.39 8.72 -4.28
CA THR A 397 10.93 8.61 -4.30
C THR A 397 10.43 7.90 -3.04
N SER A 398 11.29 7.09 -2.41
CA SER A 398 11.07 6.43 -1.12
C SER A 398 10.74 7.41 0.02
N TYR A 399 11.20 8.66 -0.05
CA TYR A 399 10.87 9.69 0.97
C TYR A 399 9.71 10.58 0.52
N ALA A 400 9.57 10.84 -0.77
CA ALA A 400 8.43 11.57 -1.33
C ALA A 400 7.10 10.86 -1.03
N THR A 401 7.09 9.54 -1.15
CA THR A 401 5.89 8.70 -0.97
C THR A 401 5.30 8.78 0.44
N PRO A 402 6.04 8.58 1.53
CA PRO A 402 5.49 8.70 2.88
C PRO A 402 5.16 10.15 3.24
N ILE A 403 5.88 11.16 2.73
CA ILE A 403 5.51 12.57 2.91
C ILE A 403 4.09 12.80 2.36
N MET A 404 3.80 12.32 1.15
CA MET A 404 2.48 12.36 0.53
C MET A 404 1.45 11.57 1.33
N ALA A 405 1.80 10.35 1.77
CA ALA A 405 0.92 9.48 2.55
C ALA A 405 0.47 10.13 3.86
N GLY A 406 1.38 10.77 4.58
CA GLY A 406 1.03 11.47 5.81
C GLY A 406 0.07 12.64 5.59
N MET A 407 0.28 13.43 4.55
CA MET A 407 -0.66 14.53 4.22
C MET A 407 -2.03 13.99 3.80
N LEU A 408 -2.06 12.88 3.06
CA LEU A 408 -3.30 12.24 2.65
C LEU A 408 -4.04 11.62 3.86
N ALA A 409 -3.32 11.13 4.87
CA ALA A 409 -3.88 10.68 6.13
C ALA A 409 -4.55 11.83 6.91
N CYS A 410 -3.96 13.02 6.89
CA CYS A 410 -4.56 14.21 7.51
C CYS A 410 -5.87 14.60 6.82
N LEU A 411 -5.90 14.59 5.49
CA LEU A 411 -7.09 14.85 4.70
C LEU A 411 -8.18 13.81 4.98
N LEU A 412 -7.81 12.52 5.00
CA LEU A 412 -8.72 11.42 5.30
C LEU A 412 -9.28 11.50 6.73
N GLN A 413 -8.46 11.88 7.72
CA GLN A 413 -8.92 12.16 9.09
C GLN A 413 -10.03 13.21 9.10
N LYS A 414 -9.85 14.34 8.40
CA LYS A 414 -10.83 15.42 8.34
C LYS A 414 -12.17 14.93 7.81
N TYR A 415 -12.15 14.13 6.75
CA TYR A 415 -13.38 13.61 6.14
C TYR A 415 -14.08 12.55 6.99
N LYS A 416 -13.34 11.69 7.66
CA LYS A 416 -13.93 10.74 8.63
C LYS A 416 -14.57 11.46 9.83
N ALA A 417 -14.03 12.60 10.24
CA ALA A 417 -14.55 13.36 11.38
C ALA A 417 -15.91 14.03 11.12
N ILE A 418 -16.25 14.31 9.86
CA ILE A 418 -17.53 14.92 9.47
C ILE A 418 -18.56 13.90 8.96
N ASP A 419 -18.34 12.63 9.24
CA ASP A 419 -19.20 11.49 8.87
C ASP A 419 -19.53 11.40 7.35
N THR A 420 -18.65 11.96 6.54
CA THR A 420 -18.79 11.93 5.09
C THR A 420 -18.04 10.72 4.53
N MET A 421 -18.79 9.79 3.96
CA MET A 421 -18.26 8.60 3.28
C MET A 421 -17.64 9.01 1.94
N VAL A 422 -16.33 9.25 1.94
CA VAL A 422 -15.56 9.49 0.71
C VAL A 422 -14.90 8.19 0.31
N ASP A 423 -15.28 7.63 -0.83
CA ASP A 423 -14.62 6.44 -1.38
C ASP A 423 -13.19 6.77 -1.88
N VAL A 424 -12.37 5.74 -2.00
CA VAL A 424 -10.97 5.90 -2.41
C VAL A 424 -10.84 6.65 -3.74
N PRO A 425 -11.57 6.32 -4.83
CA PRO A 425 -11.49 7.05 -6.09
C PRO A 425 -11.80 8.54 -5.96
N THR A 426 -12.81 8.92 -5.18
CA THR A 426 -13.18 10.32 -4.95
C THR A 426 -12.09 11.08 -4.20
N LEU A 427 -11.54 10.47 -3.14
CA LEU A 427 -10.44 11.03 -2.38
C LEU A 427 -9.22 11.27 -3.28
N LEU A 428 -8.80 10.24 -4.04
CA LEU A 428 -7.64 10.35 -4.93
C LEU A 428 -7.84 11.41 -6.03
N ASN A 429 -9.02 11.42 -6.64
CA ASN A 429 -9.35 12.41 -7.68
C ASN A 429 -9.30 13.85 -7.14
N SER A 430 -9.69 14.09 -5.89
CA SER A 430 -9.57 15.40 -5.26
C SER A 430 -8.13 15.87 -5.14
N VAL A 431 -7.23 14.94 -4.80
CA VAL A 431 -5.78 15.19 -4.71
C VAL A 431 -5.19 15.42 -6.10
N PHE A 432 -5.52 14.57 -7.08
CA PHE A 432 -5.01 14.70 -8.46
C PHE A 432 -5.44 16.03 -9.08
N LYS A 433 -6.70 16.42 -8.92
CA LYS A 433 -7.23 17.72 -9.39
C LYS A 433 -6.58 18.93 -8.72
N SER A 434 -6.00 18.78 -7.56
CA SER A 434 -5.26 19.85 -6.87
C SER A 434 -3.83 20.02 -7.39
N GLY A 435 -3.35 19.07 -8.20
CA GLY A 435 -1.99 19.03 -8.73
C GLY A 435 -1.65 20.21 -9.63
N SER A 436 -0.42 20.69 -9.52
CA SER A 436 0.08 21.87 -10.23
C SER A 436 0.08 21.72 -11.75
N LEU A 437 0.02 20.49 -12.28
CA LEU A 437 0.01 20.15 -13.70
C LEU A 437 -1.24 19.38 -14.13
N TYR A 438 -2.32 19.44 -13.36
CA TYR A 438 -3.52 18.64 -13.61
C TYR A 438 -4.06 18.75 -15.04
N SER A 439 -4.08 19.98 -15.59
CA SER A 439 -4.59 20.25 -16.95
C SER A 439 -3.62 19.81 -18.05
N ASN A 440 -2.34 19.55 -17.74
CA ASN A 440 -1.31 19.16 -18.70
C ASN A 440 -0.27 18.27 -18.02
N PRO A 441 -0.61 17.01 -17.67
CA PRO A 441 0.29 16.10 -16.99
C PRO A 441 1.50 15.75 -17.82
N THR A 442 2.64 15.55 -17.16
CA THR A 442 3.92 15.18 -17.81
C THR A 442 4.37 13.77 -17.40
N PRO A 443 5.18 13.07 -18.22
CA PRO A 443 5.72 11.77 -17.84
C PRO A 443 6.54 11.78 -16.55
N GLN A 444 7.24 12.89 -16.26
CA GLN A 444 8.12 13.00 -15.07
C GLN A 444 7.36 13.34 -13.79
N MET A 445 6.25 14.06 -13.89
CA MET A 445 5.57 14.61 -12.71
C MET A 445 4.08 14.26 -12.61
N GLY A 446 3.54 13.60 -13.63
CA GLY A 446 2.09 13.33 -13.68
C GLY A 446 1.26 14.60 -13.54
N TYR A 447 0.31 14.62 -12.62
CA TYR A 447 -0.50 15.80 -12.30
C TYR A 447 0.25 16.87 -11.49
N GLY A 448 1.54 16.65 -11.21
CA GLY A 448 2.41 17.59 -10.52
C GLY A 448 2.33 17.48 -8.99
N ILE A 449 2.58 18.60 -8.30
CA ILE A 449 2.61 18.70 -6.84
C ILE A 449 1.20 19.06 -6.35
N PRO A 450 0.56 18.22 -5.53
CA PRO A 450 -0.75 18.52 -4.97
C PRO A 450 -0.73 19.68 -3.97
N ASP A 451 -1.82 20.43 -3.95
CA ASP A 451 -2.14 21.43 -2.94
C ASP A 451 -3.26 20.88 -2.04
N PHE A 452 -2.95 20.57 -0.79
CA PHE A 452 -3.92 19.91 0.10
C PHE A 452 -5.07 20.83 0.54
N LEU A 453 -4.93 22.16 0.49
CA LEU A 453 -6.07 23.05 0.68
C LEU A 453 -7.03 23.02 -0.52
N LYS A 454 -6.51 22.94 -1.75
CA LYS A 454 -7.34 22.76 -2.95
C LYS A 454 -7.97 21.36 -2.98
N ALA A 455 -7.25 20.32 -2.59
CA ALA A 455 -7.78 18.97 -2.49
C ALA A 455 -8.99 18.93 -1.53
N GLU A 456 -8.87 19.59 -0.39
CA GLU A 456 -9.98 19.77 0.55
C GLU A 456 -11.17 20.51 -0.07
N GLN A 457 -10.92 21.61 -0.78
CA GLN A 457 -11.97 22.35 -1.47
C GLN A 457 -12.68 21.49 -2.52
N ASN A 458 -11.93 20.70 -3.30
CA ASN A 458 -12.48 19.76 -4.28
C ASN A 458 -13.42 18.75 -3.62
N LEU A 459 -13.08 18.25 -2.43
CA LEU A 459 -13.93 17.33 -1.68
C LEU A 459 -15.17 18.02 -1.12
N LYS A 460 -15.08 19.25 -0.59
CA LYS A 460 -16.23 20.03 -0.13
C LYS A 460 -17.25 20.28 -1.24
N ILE A 461 -16.77 20.59 -2.45
CA ILE A 461 -17.63 20.75 -3.63
C ILE A 461 -18.34 19.44 -3.93
N PHE A 462 -17.62 18.33 -3.90
CA PHE A 462 -18.20 17.01 -4.12
C PHE A 462 -19.29 16.66 -3.09
N ASP A 463 -19.03 16.93 -1.80
CA ASP A 463 -20.00 16.71 -0.74
C ASP A 463 -21.23 17.60 -0.89
N SER A 464 -21.06 18.86 -1.26
CA SER A 464 -22.18 19.77 -1.53
C SER A 464 -23.05 19.25 -2.66
N ILE A 465 -22.45 18.79 -3.76
CA ILE A 465 -23.18 18.16 -4.87
C ILE A 465 -23.89 16.89 -4.41
N ARG A 466 -23.22 16.06 -3.60
CA ARG A 466 -23.79 14.82 -3.07
C ARG A 466 -24.92 15.07 -2.09
N GLN A 467 -24.85 16.09 -1.24
CA GLN A 467 -25.93 16.48 -0.32
C GLN A 467 -27.14 17.01 -1.09
N ILE A 468 -26.94 17.88 -2.08
CA ILE A 468 -28.03 18.31 -2.99
C ILE A 468 -28.67 17.10 -3.66
N GLN A 469 -27.91 16.04 -3.98
CA GLN A 469 -28.42 14.80 -4.55
C GLN A 469 -29.06 13.85 -3.52
N LYS A 470 -28.77 13.98 -2.22
CA LYS A 470 -29.21 13.08 -1.15
C LYS A 470 -30.61 13.42 -0.61
N ASP A 471 -31.06 14.67 -0.81
CA ASP A 471 -32.14 15.22 0.02
C ASP A 471 -33.55 14.77 -0.36
N ASN A 472 -33.80 14.21 -1.56
CA ASN A 472 -35.14 13.81 -1.95
C ASN A 472 -35.31 12.33 -2.29
N PHE A 473 -34.43 11.71 -3.08
CA PHE A 473 -34.55 10.30 -3.45
C PHE A 473 -33.23 9.66 -3.88
N SER A 474 -33.16 8.32 -3.82
CA SER A 474 -32.08 7.53 -4.37
C SER A 474 -32.53 6.79 -5.61
N ILE A 475 -31.66 6.63 -6.62
CA ILE A 475 -31.88 5.78 -7.79
C ILE A 475 -30.75 4.75 -7.87
N GLY A 476 -31.13 3.48 -8.03
CA GLY A 476 -30.22 2.38 -8.31
C GLY A 476 -30.73 1.50 -9.44
N TYR A 477 -29.85 1.00 -10.30
CA TYR A 477 -30.19 -0.04 -11.26
C TYR A 477 -29.88 -1.41 -10.69
N ASN A 478 -30.85 -2.33 -10.76
CA ASN A 478 -30.68 -3.72 -10.39
C ASN A 478 -30.60 -4.58 -11.67
N PRO A 479 -29.42 -5.10 -12.04
CA PRO A 479 -29.25 -5.87 -13.25
C PRO A 479 -29.87 -7.28 -13.18
N VAL A 480 -30.12 -7.81 -11.98
CA VAL A 480 -30.75 -9.15 -11.81
C VAL A 480 -32.22 -9.13 -12.20
N PHE A 481 -32.93 -8.04 -11.89
CA PHE A 481 -34.36 -7.88 -12.16
C PHE A 481 -34.66 -6.91 -13.30
N ASN A 482 -33.65 -6.35 -13.94
CA ASN A 482 -33.79 -5.31 -14.96
C ASN A 482 -34.69 -4.16 -14.49
N THR A 483 -34.41 -3.62 -13.29
CA THR A 483 -35.24 -2.58 -12.70
C THR A 483 -34.43 -1.36 -12.29
N LEU A 484 -34.96 -0.17 -12.51
CA LEU A 484 -34.59 1.04 -11.83
C LEU A 484 -35.36 1.12 -10.52
N ASN A 485 -34.62 1.15 -9.41
CA ASN A 485 -35.16 1.28 -8.06
C ASN A 485 -35.07 2.74 -7.65
N ILE A 486 -36.21 3.39 -7.44
CA ILE A 486 -36.32 4.77 -6.98
C ILE A 486 -36.87 4.73 -5.56
N ARG A 487 -36.15 5.30 -4.61
CA ARG A 487 -36.54 5.31 -3.20
C ARG A 487 -36.39 6.71 -2.62
N PHE A 488 -37.48 7.25 -2.06
CA PHE A 488 -37.46 8.50 -1.33
C PHE A 488 -36.85 8.30 0.06
N THR A 489 -35.91 9.14 0.40
CA THR A 489 -35.11 9.02 1.65
C THR A 489 -35.93 9.34 2.90
N ASN A 490 -36.97 10.15 2.77
CA ASN A 490 -37.89 10.54 3.85
C ASN A 490 -39.14 9.66 3.95
N GLY A 491 -39.25 8.59 3.14
CA GLY A 491 -40.41 7.68 3.13
C GLY A 491 -41.72 8.31 2.62
N ARG A 492 -41.68 9.52 2.06
CA ARG A 492 -42.84 10.29 1.64
C ARG A 492 -42.87 10.45 0.12
N VAL A 493 -43.99 10.18 -0.50
CA VAL A 493 -44.28 10.50 -1.91
C VAL A 493 -45.44 11.45 -1.94
N LEU A 494 -45.35 12.51 -2.72
CA LEU A 494 -46.47 13.46 -2.94
C LEU A 494 -47.29 13.00 -4.17
N SER A 495 -48.55 13.37 -4.17
CA SER A 495 -49.56 12.90 -5.15
C SER A 495 -49.21 13.17 -6.62
N ASP A 496 -48.33 14.13 -6.89
CA ASP A 496 -47.99 14.55 -8.26
C ASP A 496 -46.56 14.22 -8.67
N THR A 497 -45.94 13.23 -8.01
CA THR A 497 -44.55 12.85 -8.31
C THR A 497 -44.50 12.02 -9.58
N ILE A 498 -43.72 12.47 -10.56
CA ILE A 498 -43.54 11.79 -11.85
C ILE A 498 -42.06 11.53 -12.08
N VAL A 499 -41.74 10.27 -12.44
CA VAL A 499 -40.44 9.90 -12.96
C VAL A 499 -40.44 9.92 -14.49
N ARG A 500 -39.35 10.49 -15.07
CA ARG A 500 -39.07 10.47 -16.50
C ARG A 500 -37.68 9.96 -16.75
N VAL A 501 -37.52 9.08 -17.73
CA VAL A 501 -36.22 8.57 -18.17
C VAL A 501 -35.95 9.09 -19.57
N TYR A 502 -34.81 9.71 -19.75
CA TYR A 502 -34.35 10.27 -21.02
C TYR A 502 -33.11 9.57 -21.52
N SER A 503 -33.00 9.37 -22.82
CA SER A 503 -31.74 9.00 -23.46
C SER A 503 -30.73 10.15 -23.32
N MET A 504 -29.45 9.88 -23.57
CA MET A 504 -28.41 10.94 -23.57
C MET A 504 -28.58 11.97 -24.69
N THR A 505 -29.43 11.68 -25.70
CA THR A 505 -29.82 12.64 -26.75
C THR A 505 -31.00 13.52 -26.33
N GLY A 506 -31.53 13.35 -25.10
CA GLY A 506 -32.65 14.11 -24.57
C GLY A 506 -34.03 13.58 -24.90
N SER A 507 -34.12 12.42 -25.61
CA SER A 507 -35.40 11.82 -25.94
C SER A 507 -36.03 11.14 -24.73
N LEU A 508 -37.31 11.40 -24.44
CA LEU A 508 -38.06 10.73 -23.38
C LEU A 508 -38.30 9.28 -23.78
N VAL A 509 -37.81 8.32 -22.98
CA VAL A 509 -37.93 6.87 -23.26
C VAL A 509 -38.86 6.15 -22.29
N MET A 510 -39.12 6.74 -21.12
CA MET A 510 -40.09 6.21 -20.15
C MET A 510 -40.63 7.33 -19.27
N GLN A 511 -41.92 7.23 -18.90
CA GLN A 511 -42.55 8.09 -17.90
C GLN A 511 -43.52 7.30 -17.06
N GLN A 512 -43.55 7.51 -15.74
CA GLN A 512 -44.49 6.87 -14.82
C GLN A 512 -44.74 7.75 -13.60
N PRO A 513 -45.99 7.88 -13.12
CA PRO A 513 -46.25 8.47 -11.81
C PRO A 513 -45.73 7.54 -10.71
N LEU A 514 -45.24 8.14 -9.62
CA LEU A 514 -44.79 7.43 -8.43
C LEU A 514 -45.86 7.51 -7.35
N THR A 515 -46.34 6.35 -6.88
CA THR A 515 -47.38 6.25 -5.86
C THR A 515 -46.85 5.80 -4.51
N ASP A 516 -45.64 5.23 -4.49
CA ASP A 516 -45.01 4.65 -3.32
C ASP A 516 -43.62 5.23 -3.07
N SER A 517 -43.21 5.28 -1.81
CA SER A 517 -41.87 5.74 -1.39
C SER A 517 -40.70 4.87 -1.91
N SER A 518 -41.03 3.71 -2.49
CA SER A 518 -40.08 2.83 -3.17
C SER A 518 -40.77 2.25 -4.42
N THR A 519 -40.29 2.61 -5.60
CA THR A 519 -40.86 2.20 -6.87
C THR A 519 -39.81 1.49 -7.73
N TYR A 520 -40.22 0.41 -8.37
CA TYR A 520 -39.40 -0.40 -9.29
C TYR A 520 -39.91 -0.23 -10.72
N LEU A 521 -39.08 0.41 -11.56
CA LEU A 521 -39.41 0.58 -12.99
C LEU A 521 -38.69 -0.47 -13.81
N ARG A 522 -39.44 -1.27 -14.57
CA ARG A 522 -38.86 -2.28 -15.46
C ARG A 522 -38.16 -1.62 -16.64
N THR A 523 -36.91 -2.05 -16.90
CA THR A 523 -36.06 -1.49 -17.96
C THR A 523 -35.83 -2.45 -19.12
N ASP A 524 -36.61 -3.54 -19.23
CA ASP A 524 -36.44 -4.59 -20.24
C ASP A 524 -36.52 -4.07 -21.69
N LYS A 525 -37.09 -2.89 -21.89
CA LYS A 525 -37.20 -2.25 -23.21
C LYS A 525 -36.08 -1.24 -23.49
N LEU A 526 -35.20 -1.00 -22.52
CA LEU A 526 -34.10 -0.04 -22.65
C LEU A 526 -32.84 -0.80 -23.08
N GLN A 527 -32.10 -0.23 -24.00
CA GLN A 527 -30.79 -0.76 -24.36
C GLN A 527 -29.75 -0.41 -23.27
N SER A 528 -28.69 -1.21 -23.17
CA SER A 528 -27.58 -0.89 -22.29
C SER A 528 -27.00 0.47 -22.64
N GLY A 529 -26.85 1.34 -21.66
CA GLY A 529 -26.37 2.71 -21.87
C GLY A 529 -26.60 3.62 -20.67
N ILE A 530 -26.17 4.88 -20.82
CA ILE A 530 -26.40 5.92 -19.79
C ILE A 530 -27.71 6.63 -20.09
N TYR A 531 -28.52 6.81 -19.05
CA TYR A 531 -29.82 7.50 -19.10
C TYR A 531 -29.85 8.62 -18.06
N ALA A 532 -30.58 9.68 -18.36
CA ALA A 532 -30.95 10.70 -17.39
C ALA A 532 -32.31 10.37 -16.79
N VAL A 533 -32.37 10.13 -15.49
CA VAL A 533 -33.62 9.85 -14.76
C VAL A 533 -34.00 11.09 -13.97
N SER A 534 -35.13 11.66 -14.32
CA SER A 534 -35.66 12.89 -13.74
C SER A 534 -36.90 12.57 -12.89
N VAL A 535 -36.91 13.06 -11.66
CA VAL A 535 -38.08 13.01 -10.76
C VAL A 535 -38.59 14.43 -10.56
N SER A 536 -39.88 14.63 -10.86
CA SER A 536 -40.53 15.93 -10.65
C SER A 536 -41.56 15.80 -9.53
N GLU A 537 -41.46 16.71 -8.55
CA GLU A 537 -42.33 16.80 -7.37
C GLU A 537 -42.64 18.30 -7.09
N ASN A 538 -43.90 18.68 -7.01
CA ASN A 538 -44.34 20.06 -6.76
C ASN A 538 -43.68 21.14 -7.65
N GLY A 539 -43.45 20.80 -8.94
CA GLY A 539 -42.78 21.71 -9.88
C GLY A 539 -41.24 21.79 -9.75
N GLN A 540 -40.65 21.16 -8.74
CA GLN A 540 -39.21 20.94 -8.66
C GLN A 540 -38.82 19.68 -9.41
N VAL A 541 -37.71 19.74 -10.12
CA VAL A 541 -37.19 18.63 -10.94
C VAL A 541 -35.78 18.34 -10.52
N ASP A 542 -35.53 17.11 -10.10
CA ASP A 542 -34.18 16.58 -9.85
C ASP A 542 -33.84 15.51 -10.89
N THR A 543 -32.64 15.53 -11.46
CA THR A 543 -32.24 14.64 -12.54
C THR A 543 -30.90 13.96 -12.22
N ARG A 544 -30.83 12.65 -12.41
CA ARG A 544 -29.61 11.83 -12.17
C ARG A 544 -29.25 10.98 -13.38
N LYS A 545 -27.96 10.77 -13.59
CA LYS A 545 -27.46 9.82 -14.59
C LYS A 545 -27.40 8.41 -14.00
N VAL A 546 -27.92 7.45 -14.74
CA VAL A 546 -27.93 6.04 -14.35
C VAL A 546 -27.39 5.20 -15.52
N LEU A 547 -26.51 4.26 -15.22
CA LEU A 547 -26.05 3.26 -16.19
C LEU A 547 -26.97 2.03 -16.13
N ILE A 548 -27.63 1.70 -17.23
CA ILE A 548 -28.39 0.46 -17.43
C ILE A 548 -27.47 -0.49 -18.20
N ARG A 549 -27.36 -1.73 -17.73
CA ARG A 549 -26.48 -2.76 -18.30
C ARG A 549 -27.26 -3.92 -18.84
#